data_f34f94363d008071554312df68d18eb5
#
_entry.id   f34f94363d008071554312df68d18eb5
#
_cell.length_a   1.000
_cell.length_b   1.000
_cell.length_c   1.000
_cell.angle_alpha   90.00
_cell.angle_beta   90.00
_cell.angle_gamma   90.00
#
_symmetry.space_group_name_H-M   'P 1'
#
loop_
_entity.id
_entity.type
_entity.pdbx_description
1 polymer ?
#
loop_
_entity_poly.entity_id
_entity_poly.type
_entity_poly.pdbx_seq_one_letter_code
_entity_poly.pdbx_strand_id
1 'polypeptide(L)'
;MEKVKLGEKTKREVWEIPRAIQNSVFKKENRDRIFEIAKGIVESKCVSIYIFGSGTSYHAGLVATYWFNQLAHIPTHCELAPEFPYLIEPIIAPKHVSICISQSGESELTAYSAKKAKEVGSYVISITNQKESTLAKLAEENTIFTEAGPEESILATKTYLSQLAVLAALAIDLAYLRNKMTEEEYKSIWAEFQVIPNLIELTMPLFQKEIQKIAPFFKFSRNNFVIGAGPDYANCMEIALKLKEGARIFSQAFSTAETPHGPITLLSDPRDAFVICMIPRLEAKSRYQDIQKLIKRLQERGITILGIKSSEDDVEGLNLFIEIPKCREIFYPLLSIIPVQLLVVEIAIIQNINCDKPKNLSKISKL
;
A
#
# COMPACT_ATOMS: atom_id res chain seq x y z
N MET A 1 2.18 32.19 -20.93
CA MET A 1 1.57 31.14 -20.09
C MET A 1 2.56 29.99 -20.06
N GLU A 2 3.20 29.71 -18.95
CA GLU A 2 4.01 28.50 -18.80
C GLU A 2 3.13 27.28 -19.07
N LYS A 3 3.58 26.38 -19.96
CA LYS A 3 2.90 25.10 -20.16
C LYS A 3 2.95 24.32 -18.85
N VAL A 4 1.80 24.15 -18.20
CA VAL A 4 1.68 23.27 -17.05
C VAL A 4 2.17 21.88 -17.48
N LYS A 5 3.28 21.43 -16.92
CA LYS A 5 3.76 20.07 -17.15
C LYS A 5 2.88 19.09 -16.36
N LEU A 6 2.14 18.27 -17.08
CA LEU A 6 1.20 17.32 -16.49
C LEU A 6 1.94 16.23 -15.70
N GLY A 7 1.50 15.97 -14.48
CA GLY A 7 2.03 14.88 -13.64
C GLY A 7 3.45 15.10 -13.12
N GLU A 8 4.01 16.31 -13.22
CA GLU A 8 5.39 16.59 -12.79
C GLU A 8 5.57 16.43 -11.28
N LYS A 9 4.59 16.89 -10.50
CA LYS A 9 4.62 16.74 -9.03
C LYS A 9 4.54 15.30 -8.62
N THR A 10 3.54 14.58 -9.13
CA THR A 10 3.35 13.15 -8.81
C THR A 10 4.58 12.35 -9.20
N LYS A 11 5.12 12.58 -10.41
CA LYS A 11 6.34 11.90 -10.86
C LYS A 11 7.53 12.17 -9.94
N ARG A 12 7.79 13.43 -9.60
CA ARG A 12 8.86 13.83 -8.66
C ARG A 12 8.68 13.11 -7.32
N GLU A 13 7.48 13.09 -6.78
CA GLU A 13 7.17 12.46 -5.49
C GLU A 13 7.34 10.94 -5.52
N VAL A 14 7.08 10.28 -6.65
CA VAL A 14 7.44 8.86 -6.82
C VAL A 14 8.96 8.67 -6.76
N TRP A 15 9.74 9.57 -7.40
CA TRP A 15 11.21 9.50 -7.35
C TRP A 15 11.78 9.83 -5.96
N GLU A 16 11.03 10.47 -5.08
CA GLU A 16 11.42 10.75 -3.69
C GLU A 16 11.18 9.57 -2.74
N ILE A 17 10.55 8.47 -3.19
CA ILE A 17 10.21 7.29 -2.36
C ILE A 17 11.41 6.73 -1.60
N PRO A 18 12.61 6.49 -2.20
CA PRO A 18 13.74 5.97 -1.46
C PRO A 18 14.09 6.81 -0.24
N ARG A 19 14.17 8.13 -0.43
CA ARG A 19 14.46 9.09 0.65
C ARG A 19 13.32 9.12 1.69
N ALA A 20 12.07 9.04 1.24
CA ALA A 20 10.92 9.03 2.15
C ALA A 20 10.94 7.81 3.07
N ILE A 21 11.21 6.61 2.55
CA ILE A 21 11.37 5.37 3.34
C ILE A 21 12.56 5.49 4.30
N GLN A 22 13.71 5.99 3.79
CA GLN A 22 14.91 6.20 4.61
C GLN A 22 14.63 7.10 5.82
N ASN A 23 13.91 8.20 5.61
CA ASN A 23 13.56 9.14 6.68
C ASN A 23 12.53 8.53 7.65
N SER A 24 11.55 7.81 7.14
CA SER A 24 10.43 7.28 7.93
C SER A 24 10.84 6.18 8.90
N VAL A 25 11.84 5.36 8.53
CA VAL A 25 12.20 4.16 9.29
C VAL A 25 13.61 4.21 9.85
N PHE A 26 14.59 4.72 9.10
CA PHE A 26 16.00 4.55 9.44
C PHE A 26 16.65 5.76 10.12
N LYS A 27 15.98 6.91 10.22
CA LYS A 27 16.39 7.97 11.13
C LYS A 27 16.30 7.48 12.56
N LYS A 28 17.35 7.65 13.33
CA LYS A 28 17.46 7.14 14.70
C LYS A 28 16.23 7.47 15.54
N GLU A 29 15.78 8.72 15.52
CA GLU A 29 14.62 9.17 16.30
C GLU A 29 13.35 8.39 15.97
N ASN A 30 13.05 8.20 14.67
CA ASN A 30 11.88 7.42 14.24
C ASN A 30 12.06 5.93 14.53
N ARG A 31 13.26 5.39 14.31
CA ARG A 31 13.56 3.98 14.61
C ARG A 31 13.34 3.66 16.09
N ASP A 32 13.87 4.51 16.96
CA ASP A 32 13.69 4.37 18.42
C ASP A 32 12.19 4.49 18.79
N ARG A 33 11.48 5.45 18.19
CA ARG A 33 10.05 5.65 18.40
C ARG A 33 9.22 4.43 18.00
N ILE A 34 9.46 3.86 16.84
CA ILE A 34 8.74 2.65 16.37
C ILE A 34 8.97 1.49 17.35
N PHE A 35 10.20 1.32 17.81
CA PHE A 35 10.54 0.26 18.76
C PHE A 35 9.87 0.46 20.14
N GLU A 36 9.86 1.68 20.66
CA GLU A 36 9.18 1.99 21.94
C GLU A 36 7.66 1.80 21.84
N ILE A 37 7.04 2.18 20.71
CA ILE A 37 5.62 1.91 20.48
C ILE A 37 5.35 0.40 20.39
N ALA A 38 6.23 -0.37 19.74
CA ALA A 38 6.12 -1.83 19.72
C ALA A 38 6.17 -2.43 21.13
N LYS A 39 7.05 -1.93 22.01
CA LYS A 39 7.08 -2.32 23.44
C LYS A 39 5.76 -1.97 24.13
N GLY A 40 5.24 -0.75 23.94
CA GLY A 40 3.97 -0.33 24.52
C GLY A 40 2.81 -1.23 24.11
N ILE A 41 2.77 -1.69 22.85
CA ILE A 41 1.78 -2.68 22.37
C ILE A 41 1.92 -4.00 23.16
N VAL A 42 3.12 -4.50 23.35
CA VAL A 42 3.35 -5.76 24.08
C VAL A 42 2.97 -5.59 25.56
N GLU A 43 3.35 -4.49 26.19
CA GLU A 43 3.03 -4.16 27.60
C GLU A 43 1.54 -3.97 27.83
N SER A 44 0.80 -3.46 26.86
CA SER A 44 -0.66 -3.31 26.93
C SER A 44 -1.40 -4.65 27.03
N LYS A 45 -0.71 -5.77 26.73
CA LYS A 45 -1.29 -7.13 26.70
C LYS A 45 -2.54 -7.19 25.84
N CYS A 46 -2.54 -6.47 24.72
CA CYS A 46 -3.68 -6.40 23.83
C CYS A 46 -4.09 -7.77 23.29
N VAL A 47 -5.38 -7.95 23.07
CA VAL A 47 -5.95 -9.16 22.46
C VAL A 47 -6.09 -9.06 20.97
N SER A 48 -6.21 -7.84 20.44
CA SER A 48 -6.27 -7.57 18.99
C SER A 48 -5.87 -6.14 18.68
N ILE A 49 -5.50 -5.93 17.42
CA ILE A 49 -5.22 -4.62 16.82
C ILE A 49 -6.34 -4.26 15.86
N TYR A 50 -6.85 -3.04 15.95
CA TYR A 50 -7.73 -2.44 14.94
C TYR A 50 -6.99 -1.30 14.25
N ILE A 51 -7.00 -1.30 12.91
CA ILE A 51 -6.38 -0.27 12.09
C ILE A 51 -7.48 0.53 11.41
N PHE A 52 -7.40 1.86 11.47
CA PHE A 52 -8.39 2.76 10.87
C PHE A 52 -7.71 3.74 9.91
N GLY A 53 -8.25 3.84 8.74
CA GLY A 53 -7.80 4.78 7.71
C GLY A 53 -8.85 4.99 6.64
N SER A 54 -8.60 5.92 5.73
CA SER A 54 -9.46 6.15 4.56
C SER A 54 -8.62 6.15 3.29
N GLY A 55 -9.19 5.65 2.17
CA GLY A 55 -8.51 5.59 0.88
C GLY A 55 -7.15 4.90 0.95
N THR A 56 -6.10 5.58 0.51
CA THR A 56 -4.73 5.06 0.52
C THR A 56 -4.24 4.60 1.89
N SER A 57 -4.58 5.32 2.97
CA SER A 57 -4.20 4.92 4.34
C SER A 57 -4.92 3.65 4.81
N TYR A 58 -6.16 3.43 4.37
CA TYR A 58 -6.86 2.17 4.59
C TYR A 58 -6.16 1.00 3.88
N HIS A 59 -5.74 1.20 2.63
CA HIS A 59 -5.00 0.17 1.89
C HIS A 59 -3.66 -0.17 2.55
N ALA A 60 -2.95 0.81 3.10
CA ALA A 60 -1.73 0.56 3.89
C ALA A 60 -2.03 -0.28 5.14
N GLY A 61 -3.12 0.01 5.84
CA GLY A 61 -3.59 -0.78 6.98
C GLY A 61 -3.96 -2.21 6.60
N LEU A 62 -4.59 -2.41 5.44
CA LEU A 62 -4.91 -3.76 4.94
C LEU A 62 -3.65 -4.59 4.68
N VAL A 63 -2.59 -4.02 4.09
CA VAL A 63 -1.30 -4.71 3.95
C VAL A 63 -0.74 -5.09 5.32
N ALA A 64 -0.75 -4.14 6.27
CA ALA A 64 -0.24 -4.34 7.62
C ALA A 64 -1.00 -5.45 8.38
N THR A 65 -2.29 -5.63 8.11
CA THR A 65 -3.08 -6.72 8.69
C THR A 65 -2.44 -8.08 8.42
N TYR A 66 -1.96 -8.33 7.21
CA TYR A 66 -1.23 -9.55 6.89
C TYR A 66 0.06 -9.66 7.69
N TRP A 67 0.84 -8.59 7.79
CA TRP A 67 2.11 -8.61 8.52
C TRP A 67 1.93 -8.86 10.01
N PHE A 68 0.99 -8.17 10.67
CA PHE A 68 0.74 -8.38 12.09
C PHE A 68 0.19 -9.78 12.40
N ASN A 69 -0.72 -10.29 11.56
CA ASN A 69 -1.23 -11.65 11.73
C ASN A 69 -0.15 -12.71 11.50
N GLN A 70 0.65 -12.58 10.43
CA GLN A 70 1.60 -13.62 10.03
C GLN A 70 2.91 -13.59 10.82
N LEU A 71 3.44 -12.39 11.13
CA LEU A 71 4.73 -12.25 11.80
C LEU A 71 4.57 -12.14 13.32
N ALA A 72 3.71 -11.25 13.79
CA ALA A 72 3.56 -10.96 15.21
C ALA A 72 2.54 -11.87 15.89
N HIS A 73 1.74 -12.64 15.13
CA HIS A 73 0.66 -13.48 15.62
C HIS A 73 -0.31 -12.71 16.55
N ILE A 74 -0.71 -11.51 16.11
CA ILE A 74 -1.72 -10.70 16.79
C ILE A 74 -2.94 -10.61 15.88
N PRO A 75 -4.13 -11.03 16.32
CA PRO A 75 -5.36 -10.81 15.56
C PRO A 75 -5.50 -9.34 15.20
N THR A 76 -5.52 -9.05 13.92
CA THR A 76 -5.53 -7.67 13.41
C THR A 76 -6.63 -7.51 12.37
N HIS A 77 -7.38 -6.43 12.51
CA HIS A 77 -8.46 -6.02 11.63
C HIS A 77 -8.18 -4.63 11.08
N CYS A 78 -8.51 -4.40 9.83
CA CYS A 78 -8.41 -3.07 9.23
C CYS A 78 -9.76 -2.67 8.67
N GLU A 79 -10.27 -1.52 9.14
CA GLU A 79 -11.59 -1.02 8.78
C GLU A 79 -11.50 0.40 8.21
N LEU A 80 -12.43 0.71 7.33
CA LEU A 80 -12.59 2.08 6.89
C LEU A 80 -12.96 2.98 8.07
N ALA A 81 -12.21 4.07 8.27
CA ALA A 81 -12.53 5.02 9.34
C ALA A 81 -13.99 5.56 9.26
N PRO A 82 -14.60 5.79 8.08
CA PRO A 82 -16.02 6.09 7.96
C PRO A 82 -16.98 5.03 8.51
N GLU A 83 -16.57 3.77 8.54
CA GLU A 83 -17.42 2.67 9.05
C GLU A 83 -17.23 2.43 10.57
N PHE A 84 -16.26 3.10 11.19
CA PHE A 84 -15.98 2.97 12.63
C PHE A 84 -17.22 3.17 13.51
N PRO A 85 -18.04 4.24 13.34
CA PRO A 85 -19.17 4.49 14.19
C PRO A 85 -20.23 3.37 14.18
N TYR A 86 -20.31 2.66 13.06
CA TYR A 86 -21.35 1.64 12.85
C TYR A 86 -20.88 0.23 13.19
N LEU A 87 -19.61 -0.07 12.96
CA LEU A 87 -19.08 -1.43 13.02
C LEU A 87 -18.20 -1.67 14.26
N ILE A 88 -17.35 -0.72 14.62
CA ILE A 88 -16.29 -0.94 15.62
C ILE A 88 -16.55 -0.20 16.93
N GLU A 89 -17.11 1.01 16.92
CA GLU A 89 -17.37 1.77 18.14
C GLU A 89 -18.13 0.96 19.22
N PRO A 90 -19.11 0.10 18.87
CA PRO A 90 -19.80 -0.71 19.86
C PRO A 90 -18.96 -1.79 20.54
N ILE A 91 -17.82 -2.19 19.95
CA ILE A 91 -17.00 -3.32 20.44
C ILE A 91 -15.58 -2.92 20.83
N ILE A 92 -15.15 -1.70 20.54
CA ILE A 92 -13.81 -1.24 20.93
C ILE A 92 -13.69 -1.20 22.46
N ALA A 93 -12.56 -1.65 22.99
CA ALA A 93 -12.38 -1.87 24.42
C ALA A 93 -10.93 -1.62 24.85
N PRO A 94 -10.65 -1.48 26.17
CA PRO A 94 -9.30 -1.20 26.71
C PRO A 94 -8.23 -2.22 26.33
N LYS A 95 -8.62 -3.46 26.04
CA LYS A 95 -7.69 -4.53 25.63
C LYS A 95 -7.37 -4.52 24.13
N HIS A 96 -7.85 -3.54 23.39
CA HIS A 96 -7.53 -3.37 21.99
C HIS A 96 -6.46 -2.31 21.81
N VAL A 97 -5.67 -2.46 20.75
CA VAL A 97 -4.81 -1.40 20.22
C VAL A 97 -5.50 -0.80 19.01
N SER A 98 -5.52 0.51 18.91
CA SER A 98 -6.12 1.25 17.79
C SER A 98 -5.04 2.01 17.05
N ILE A 99 -4.72 1.59 15.81
CA ILE A 99 -3.77 2.27 14.93
C ILE A 99 -4.55 3.13 13.94
N CYS A 100 -4.44 4.45 14.07
CA CYS A 100 -5.14 5.41 13.20
C CYS A 100 -4.17 6.01 12.20
N ILE A 101 -4.44 5.85 10.90
CA ILE A 101 -3.53 6.24 9.82
C ILE A 101 -4.15 7.36 8.99
N SER A 102 -3.48 8.50 8.93
CA SER A 102 -3.87 9.62 8.07
C SER A 102 -2.64 10.43 7.67
N GLN A 103 -2.41 10.58 6.36
CA GLN A 103 -1.27 11.37 5.86
C GLN A 103 -1.29 12.81 6.39
N SER A 104 -2.44 13.48 6.33
CA SER A 104 -2.61 14.84 6.83
C SER A 104 -2.81 14.92 8.34
N GLY A 105 -3.24 13.80 8.96
CA GLY A 105 -3.67 13.79 10.35
C GLY A 105 -4.95 14.59 10.63
N GLU A 106 -5.62 15.10 9.58
CA GLU A 106 -6.83 15.93 9.65
C GLU A 106 -8.07 15.24 9.07
N SER A 107 -7.99 13.94 8.77
CA SER A 107 -9.16 13.16 8.37
C SER A 107 -10.14 13.08 9.54
N GLU A 108 -11.30 13.72 9.40
CA GLU A 108 -12.29 13.88 10.48
C GLU A 108 -12.68 12.53 11.10
N LEU A 109 -13.04 11.56 10.27
CA LEU A 109 -13.51 10.25 10.76
C LEU A 109 -12.36 9.40 11.32
N THR A 110 -11.12 9.56 10.83
CA THR A 110 -9.96 8.91 11.43
C THR A 110 -9.63 9.52 12.80
N ALA A 111 -9.73 10.84 12.94
CA ALA A 111 -9.57 11.52 14.23
C ALA A 111 -10.70 11.17 15.22
N TYR A 112 -11.94 11.04 14.71
CA TYR A 112 -13.08 10.56 15.50
C TYR A 112 -12.81 9.15 16.06
N SER A 113 -12.36 8.22 15.21
CA SER A 113 -12.02 6.85 15.62
C SER A 113 -10.95 6.84 16.72
N ALA A 114 -9.87 7.64 16.54
CA ALA A 114 -8.82 7.79 17.55
C ALA A 114 -9.36 8.33 18.89
N LYS A 115 -10.19 9.38 18.83
CA LYS A 115 -10.80 9.98 20.02
C LYS A 115 -11.67 8.97 20.77
N LYS A 116 -12.54 8.27 20.07
CA LYS A 116 -13.45 7.28 20.68
C LYS A 116 -12.70 6.09 21.26
N ALA A 117 -11.69 5.58 20.56
CA ALA A 117 -10.83 4.53 21.06
C ALA A 117 -10.09 4.98 22.35
N LYS A 118 -9.61 6.22 22.41
CA LYS A 118 -8.96 6.79 23.60
C LYS A 118 -9.94 6.93 24.78
N GLU A 119 -11.18 7.37 24.51
CA GLU A 119 -12.23 7.53 25.54
C GLU A 119 -12.57 6.21 26.24
N VAL A 120 -12.53 5.08 25.53
CA VAL A 120 -12.77 3.75 26.13
C VAL A 120 -11.51 3.09 26.69
N GLY A 121 -10.34 3.77 26.64
CA GLY A 121 -9.08 3.27 27.21
C GLY A 121 -8.29 2.31 26.29
N SER A 122 -8.60 2.24 24.99
CA SER A 122 -7.76 1.54 24.00
C SER A 122 -6.38 2.22 23.90
N TYR A 123 -5.32 1.43 23.66
CA TYR A 123 -3.99 1.98 23.39
C TYR A 123 -3.96 2.54 21.96
N VAL A 124 -4.02 3.87 21.87
CA VAL A 124 -4.15 4.56 20.58
C VAL A 124 -2.77 4.93 20.04
N ILE A 125 -2.53 4.58 18.77
CA ILE A 125 -1.33 4.92 18.01
C ILE A 125 -1.77 5.71 16.78
N SER A 126 -1.04 6.77 16.43
CA SER A 126 -1.24 7.49 15.17
C SER A 126 -0.05 7.35 14.25
N ILE A 127 -0.34 7.28 12.95
CA ILE A 127 0.67 7.33 11.87
C ILE A 127 0.28 8.49 10.96
N THR A 128 1.10 9.54 10.95
CA THR A 128 0.84 10.77 10.19
C THR A 128 2.12 11.40 9.65
N ASN A 129 1.99 12.24 8.61
CA ASN A 129 3.12 13.03 8.09
C ASN A 129 3.17 14.46 8.66
N GLN A 130 2.22 14.83 9.55
CA GLN A 130 2.05 16.20 10.06
C GLN A 130 2.15 16.23 11.58
N LYS A 131 3.18 16.93 12.08
CA LYS A 131 3.48 17.00 13.54
C LYS A 131 2.39 17.72 14.33
N GLU A 132 1.83 18.79 13.80
CA GLU A 132 0.82 19.62 14.47
C GLU A 132 -0.63 19.18 14.22
N SER A 133 -0.83 18.00 13.64
CA SER A 133 -2.15 17.54 13.26
C SER A 133 -3.02 17.14 14.47
N THR A 134 -4.33 17.15 14.23
CA THR A 134 -5.33 16.68 15.20
C THR A 134 -5.05 15.25 15.66
N LEU A 135 -4.70 14.38 14.73
CA LEU A 135 -4.42 12.97 15.02
C LEU A 135 -3.15 12.79 15.87
N ALA A 136 -2.09 13.57 15.59
CA ALA A 136 -0.88 13.55 16.40
C ALA A 136 -1.13 14.02 17.84
N LYS A 137 -1.93 15.06 18.02
CA LYS A 137 -2.31 15.57 19.35
C LYS A 137 -3.16 14.59 20.15
N LEU A 138 -3.97 13.75 19.46
CA LEU A 138 -4.77 12.72 20.13
C LEU A 138 -3.94 11.56 20.67
N ALA A 139 -2.92 11.12 19.92
CA ALA A 139 -2.08 9.98 20.30
C ALA A 139 -0.79 10.38 21.05
N GLU A 140 -0.44 11.68 21.05
CA GLU A 140 0.70 12.24 21.78
C GLU A 140 2.02 11.50 21.50
N GLU A 141 2.69 10.96 22.51
CA GLU A 141 3.93 10.18 22.37
C GLU A 141 3.78 8.89 21.54
N ASN A 142 2.57 8.40 21.38
CA ASN A 142 2.29 7.22 20.55
C ASN A 142 2.10 7.57 19.05
N THR A 143 2.64 8.69 18.62
CA THR A 143 2.60 9.11 17.21
C THR A 143 3.88 8.71 16.49
N ILE A 144 3.75 8.02 15.36
CA ILE A 144 4.83 7.76 14.42
C ILE A 144 4.70 8.73 13.25
N PHE A 145 5.73 9.52 13.01
CA PHE A 145 5.79 10.45 11.88
C PHE A 145 6.41 9.76 10.68
N THR A 146 5.74 9.83 9.52
CA THR A 146 6.25 9.21 8.30
C THR A 146 7.41 9.97 7.66
N GLU A 147 7.72 11.20 8.10
CA GLU A 147 8.86 12.02 7.65
C GLU A 147 9.09 12.02 6.12
N ALA A 148 8.00 11.78 5.35
CA ALA A 148 8.04 11.70 3.89
C ALA A 148 8.30 13.05 3.21
N GLY A 149 8.30 14.14 4.00
CA GLY A 149 8.31 15.50 3.48
C GLY A 149 6.95 15.90 2.87
N PRO A 150 6.85 17.13 2.33
CA PRO A 150 5.61 17.62 1.74
C PRO A 150 5.26 16.82 0.48
N GLU A 151 4.00 16.37 0.38
CA GLU A 151 3.43 15.75 -0.81
C GLU A 151 2.41 16.70 -1.41
N GLU A 152 2.79 17.35 -2.52
CA GLU A 152 2.03 18.43 -3.15
C GLU A 152 0.96 17.92 -4.12
N SER A 153 1.21 16.75 -4.74
CA SER A 153 0.21 16.08 -5.55
C SER A 153 -0.96 15.61 -4.70
N ILE A 154 -2.15 15.61 -5.27
CA ILE A 154 -3.31 15.02 -4.60
C ILE A 154 -3.17 13.51 -4.49
N LEU A 155 -2.60 12.86 -5.51
CA LEU A 155 -2.30 11.44 -5.46
C LEU A 155 -1.26 11.15 -4.35
N ALA A 156 -1.61 10.26 -3.45
CA ALA A 156 -0.67 9.74 -2.47
C ALA A 156 0.26 8.72 -3.15
N THR A 157 1.56 8.95 -3.05
CA THR A 157 2.61 8.10 -3.63
C THR A 157 3.67 7.78 -2.58
N LYS A 158 4.61 8.68 -2.32
CA LYS A 158 5.67 8.49 -1.32
C LYS A 158 5.12 8.34 0.10
N THR A 159 4.02 9.01 0.43
CA THR A 159 3.42 8.89 1.76
C THR A 159 2.78 7.53 1.97
N TYR A 160 2.22 6.89 0.93
CA TYR A 160 1.78 5.51 0.99
C TYR A 160 2.93 4.55 1.33
N LEU A 161 4.04 4.68 0.60
CA LEU A 161 5.23 3.84 0.82
C LEU A 161 5.84 4.08 2.20
N SER A 162 5.80 5.31 2.70
CA SER A 162 6.25 5.63 4.06
C SER A 162 5.35 5.00 5.13
N GLN A 163 4.03 5.01 4.94
CA GLN A 163 3.09 4.31 5.83
C GLN A 163 3.36 2.80 5.82
N LEU A 164 3.51 2.19 4.64
CA LEU A 164 3.87 0.77 4.53
C LEU A 164 5.20 0.45 5.24
N ALA A 165 6.22 1.26 5.02
CA ALA A 165 7.53 1.05 5.62
C ALA A 165 7.50 1.12 7.16
N VAL A 166 6.79 2.10 7.73
CA VAL A 166 6.58 2.22 9.18
C VAL A 166 5.82 1.03 9.72
N LEU A 167 4.76 0.59 9.04
CA LEU A 167 3.95 -0.56 9.45
C LEU A 167 4.73 -1.88 9.36
N ALA A 168 5.57 -2.05 8.34
CA ALA A 168 6.47 -3.20 8.24
C ALA A 168 7.49 -3.22 9.38
N ALA A 169 8.12 -2.07 9.68
CA ALA A 169 9.04 -1.93 10.81
C ALA A 169 8.38 -2.31 12.14
N LEU A 170 7.18 -1.78 12.38
CA LEU A 170 6.39 -2.07 13.57
C LEU A 170 6.04 -3.57 13.68
N ALA A 171 5.67 -4.21 12.57
CA ALA A 171 5.36 -5.65 12.54
C ALA A 171 6.59 -6.52 12.83
N ILE A 172 7.75 -6.14 12.31
CA ILE A 172 9.04 -6.84 12.56
C ILE A 172 9.41 -6.72 14.05
N ASP A 173 9.34 -5.52 14.61
CA ASP A 173 9.65 -5.29 16.03
C ASP A 173 8.68 -6.05 16.96
N LEU A 174 7.38 -6.01 16.67
CA LEU A 174 6.38 -6.77 17.41
C LEU A 174 6.63 -8.27 17.37
N ALA A 175 6.98 -8.82 16.20
CA ALA A 175 7.28 -10.24 16.07
C ALA A 175 8.48 -10.64 16.94
N TYR A 176 9.53 -9.83 16.95
CA TYR A 176 10.70 -10.04 17.81
C TYR A 176 10.36 -9.95 19.30
N LEU A 177 9.72 -8.85 19.72
CA LEU A 177 9.37 -8.61 21.13
C LEU A 177 8.38 -9.65 21.69
N ARG A 178 7.59 -10.27 20.83
CA ARG A 178 6.67 -11.36 21.18
C ARG A 178 7.29 -12.75 21.07
N ASN A 179 8.59 -12.85 20.85
CA ASN A 179 9.32 -14.12 20.64
C ASN A 179 8.72 -14.98 19.49
N LYS A 180 8.31 -14.33 18.38
CA LYS A 180 7.81 -15.00 17.17
C LYS A 180 8.87 -15.12 16.07
N MET A 181 10.04 -14.57 16.31
CA MET A 181 11.25 -14.77 15.51
C MET A 181 12.48 -14.76 16.40
N THR A 182 13.54 -15.41 15.97
CA THR A 182 14.83 -15.43 16.64
C THR A 182 15.55 -14.09 16.46
N GLU A 183 16.58 -13.85 17.27
CA GLU A 183 17.43 -12.66 17.12
C GLU A 183 18.17 -12.65 15.77
N GLU A 184 18.55 -13.82 15.27
CA GLU A 184 19.22 -13.96 13.98
C GLU A 184 18.29 -13.60 12.82
N GLU A 185 17.06 -14.09 12.84
CA GLU A 185 16.01 -13.73 11.86
C GLU A 185 15.70 -12.23 11.90
N TYR A 186 15.58 -11.67 13.11
CA TYR A 186 15.36 -10.25 13.31
C TYR A 186 16.47 -9.40 12.69
N LYS A 187 17.73 -9.71 12.97
CA LYS A 187 18.89 -9.03 12.39
C LYS A 187 18.93 -9.17 10.87
N SER A 188 18.64 -10.37 10.36
CA SER A 188 18.59 -10.65 8.92
C SER A 188 17.51 -9.82 8.20
N ILE A 189 16.28 -9.78 8.74
CA ILE A 189 15.20 -9.00 8.15
C ILE A 189 15.54 -7.50 8.16
N TRP A 190 16.11 -6.97 9.25
CA TRP A 190 16.50 -5.56 9.32
C TRP A 190 17.63 -5.24 8.35
N ALA A 191 18.62 -6.12 8.18
CA ALA A 191 19.69 -5.94 7.19
C ALA A 191 19.12 -5.87 5.76
N GLU A 192 18.16 -6.72 5.43
CA GLU A 192 17.46 -6.66 4.13
C GLU A 192 16.60 -5.38 4.00
N PHE A 193 15.93 -4.96 5.06
CA PHE A 193 15.12 -3.74 5.01
C PHE A 193 15.97 -2.50 4.74
N GLN A 194 17.17 -2.42 5.34
CA GLN A 194 18.08 -1.29 5.15
C GLN A 194 18.52 -1.09 3.70
N VAL A 195 18.53 -2.13 2.88
CA VAL A 195 18.91 -2.02 1.46
C VAL A 195 17.73 -1.69 0.54
N ILE A 196 16.48 -1.80 1.01
CA ILE A 196 15.28 -1.54 0.18
C ILE A 196 15.28 -0.16 -0.46
N PRO A 197 15.57 0.97 0.24
CA PRO A 197 15.63 2.28 -0.39
C PRO A 197 16.61 2.34 -1.56
N ASN A 198 17.82 1.82 -1.39
CA ASN A 198 18.83 1.78 -2.46
C ASN A 198 18.38 0.88 -3.62
N LEU A 199 17.76 -0.25 -3.33
CA LEU A 199 17.25 -1.17 -4.34
C LEU A 199 16.16 -0.48 -5.19
N ILE A 200 15.28 0.28 -4.58
CA ILE A 200 14.27 1.09 -5.28
C ILE A 200 14.97 2.13 -6.15
N GLU A 201 15.92 2.90 -5.62
CA GLU A 201 16.64 3.94 -6.36
C GLU A 201 17.32 3.39 -7.63
N LEU A 202 17.97 2.24 -7.52
CA LEU A 202 18.64 1.58 -8.64
C LEU A 202 17.67 1.06 -9.71
N THR A 203 16.45 0.68 -9.32
CA THR A 203 15.47 0.11 -10.27
C THR A 203 14.52 1.13 -10.90
N MET A 204 14.38 2.31 -10.30
CA MET A 204 13.50 3.38 -10.83
C MET A 204 13.73 3.72 -12.31
N PRO A 205 14.98 3.88 -12.81
CA PRO A 205 15.23 4.14 -14.24
C PRO A 205 14.73 2.99 -15.14
N LEU A 206 14.84 1.75 -14.69
CA LEU A 206 14.38 0.58 -15.43
C LEU A 206 12.84 0.57 -15.49
N PHE A 207 12.18 0.80 -14.37
CA PHE A 207 10.72 0.95 -14.32
C PHE A 207 10.25 2.04 -15.28
N GLN A 208 10.86 3.22 -15.23
CA GLN A 208 10.49 4.34 -16.11
C GLN A 208 10.58 3.95 -17.60
N LYS A 209 11.65 3.25 -17.99
CA LYS A 209 11.87 2.79 -19.37
C LYS A 209 10.80 1.79 -19.81
N GLU A 210 10.49 0.80 -18.99
CA GLU A 210 9.48 -0.21 -19.34
C GLU A 210 8.08 0.39 -19.34
N ILE A 211 7.75 1.26 -18.39
CA ILE A 211 6.47 1.94 -18.32
C ILE A 211 6.18 2.79 -19.55
N GLN A 212 7.17 3.48 -20.11
CA GLN A 212 7.01 4.26 -21.34
C GLN A 212 6.60 3.41 -22.54
N LYS A 213 7.01 2.13 -22.56
CA LYS A 213 6.59 1.17 -23.60
C LYS A 213 5.18 0.63 -23.35
N ILE A 214 4.81 0.47 -22.07
CA ILE A 214 3.57 -0.18 -21.64
C ILE A 214 2.39 0.82 -21.62
N ALA A 215 2.60 2.06 -21.17
CA ALA A 215 1.55 3.04 -21.00
C ALA A 215 0.66 3.28 -22.25
N PRO A 216 1.18 3.26 -23.50
CA PRO A 216 0.33 3.41 -24.68
C PRO A 216 -0.78 2.36 -24.83
N PHE A 217 -0.60 1.14 -24.30
CA PHE A 217 -1.62 0.09 -24.34
C PHE A 217 -2.86 0.44 -23.51
N PHE A 218 -2.70 1.30 -22.49
CA PHE A 218 -3.79 1.75 -21.63
C PHE A 218 -4.57 2.94 -22.19
N LYS A 219 -4.13 3.57 -23.29
CA LYS A 219 -4.73 4.81 -23.82
C LYS A 219 -6.23 4.70 -24.07
N PHE A 220 -6.68 3.56 -24.52
CA PHE A 220 -8.09 3.31 -24.84
C PHE A 220 -8.76 2.31 -23.91
N SER A 221 -8.05 1.86 -22.88
CA SER A 221 -8.62 0.95 -21.89
C SER A 221 -9.71 1.65 -21.09
N ARG A 222 -10.87 1.02 -20.98
CA ARG A 222 -12.03 1.52 -20.24
C ARG A 222 -12.21 0.82 -18.89
N ASN A 223 -11.96 -0.49 -18.88
CA ASN A 223 -12.13 -1.33 -17.72
C ASN A 223 -10.81 -2.03 -17.42
N ASN A 224 -10.31 -1.83 -16.21
CA ASN A 224 -9.12 -2.52 -15.75
C ASN A 224 -9.43 -3.37 -14.52
N PHE A 225 -8.93 -4.57 -14.55
CA PHE A 225 -8.98 -5.49 -13.42
C PHE A 225 -7.58 -5.59 -12.82
N VAL A 226 -7.50 -5.42 -11.51
CA VAL A 226 -6.24 -5.54 -10.79
C VAL A 226 -6.37 -6.74 -9.87
N ILE A 227 -5.57 -7.77 -10.09
CA ILE A 227 -5.76 -9.07 -9.47
C ILE A 227 -4.52 -9.46 -8.68
N GLY A 228 -4.71 -9.89 -7.43
CA GLY A 228 -3.64 -10.35 -6.56
C GLY A 228 -4.18 -11.18 -5.39
N ALA A 229 -3.28 -11.62 -4.52
CA ALA A 229 -3.66 -12.44 -3.37
C ALA A 229 -2.81 -12.09 -2.13
N GLY A 230 -3.38 -12.24 -0.94
CA GLY A 230 -2.68 -11.88 0.30
C GLY A 230 -2.38 -10.38 0.40
N PRO A 231 -1.20 -9.97 0.88
CA PRO A 231 -0.85 -8.55 0.99
C PRO A 231 -0.89 -7.83 -0.36
N ASP A 232 -0.63 -8.54 -1.48
CA ASP A 232 -0.70 -7.97 -2.82
C ASP A 232 -2.13 -7.61 -3.24
N TYR A 233 -3.16 -8.26 -2.68
CA TYR A 233 -4.56 -7.87 -2.92
C TYR A 233 -4.85 -6.46 -2.38
N ALA A 234 -4.29 -6.10 -1.23
CA ALA A 234 -4.41 -4.75 -0.70
C ALA A 234 -3.71 -3.72 -1.61
N ASN A 235 -2.55 -4.06 -2.17
CA ASN A 235 -1.90 -3.25 -3.20
C ASN A 235 -2.75 -3.16 -4.49
N CYS A 236 -3.45 -4.21 -4.88
CA CYS A 236 -4.39 -4.15 -6.01
C CYS A 236 -5.49 -3.11 -5.79
N MET A 237 -5.99 -2.98 -4.56
CA MET A 237 -6.98 -1.94 -4.22
C MET A 237 -6.38 -0.54 -4.36
N GLU A 238 -5.15 -0.33 -3.93
CA GLU A 238 -4.43 0.94 -4.10
C GLU A 238 -4.17 1.25 -5.58
N ILE A 239 -3.74 0.27 -6.37
CA ILE A 239 -3.54 0.40 -7.82
C ILE A 239 -4.86 0.82 -8.50
N ALA A 240 -5.96 0.13 -8.19
CA ALA A 240 -7.26 0.44 -8.74
C ALA A 240 -7.74 1.85 -8.34
N LEU A 241 -7.39 2.31 -7.14
CA LEU A 241 -7.64 3.69 -6.70
C LEU A 241 -6.81 4.68 -7.53
N LYS A 242 -5.52 4.47 -7.68
CA LYS A 242 -4.63 5.36 -8.44
C LYS A 242 -5.00 5.47 -9.92
N LEU A 243 -5.42 4.39 -10.55
CA LEU A 243 -5.93 4.41 -11.93
C LEU A 243 -7.21 5.26 -12.07
N LYS A 244 -8.12 5.17 -11.10
CA LYS A 244 -9.33 6.03 -11.04
C LYS A 244 -8.97 7.49 -10.84
N GLU A 245 -8.14 7.79 -9.86
CA GLU A 245 -7.76 9.17 -9.49
C GLU A 245 -6.91 9.84 -10.56
N GLY A 246 -5.82 9.19 -10.97
CA GLY A 246 -4.79 9.79 -11.83
C GLY A 246 -5.10 9.68 -13.31
N ALA A 247 -5.59 8.55 -13.79
CA ALA A 247 -5.84 8.27 -15.20
C ALA A 247 -7.32 8.25 -15.59
N ARG A 248 -8.25 8.38 -14.63
CA ARG A 248 -9.71 8.32 -14.84
C ARG A 248 -10.17 7.04 -15.54
N ILE A 249 -9.48 5.96 -15.29
CA ILE A 249 -9.83 4.64 -15.81
C ILE A 249 -10.63 3.91 -14.74
N PHE A 250 -11.80 3.40 -15.09
CA PHE A 250 -12.52 2.52 -14.17
C PHE A 250 -11.68 1.28 -13.91
N SER A 251 -11.35 1.05 -12.65
CA SER A 251 -10.49 -0.06 -12.23
C SER A 251 -11.04 -0.68 -10.95
N GLN A 252 -11.03 -2.01 -10.91
CA GLN A 252 -11.52 -2.77 -9.76
C GLN A 252 -10.49 -3.83 -9.36
N ALA A 253 -10.24 -3.92 -8.05
CA ALA A 253 -9.40 -4.96 -7.48
C ALA A 253 -10.20 -6.23 -7.19
N PHE A 254 -9.62 -7.39 -7.47
CA PHE A 254 -10.17 -8.69 -7.14
C PHE A 254 -9.11 -9.60 -6.53
N SER A 255 -9.52 -10.40 -5.56
CA SER A 255 -8.69 -11.51 -5.10
C SER A 255 -8.58 -12.57 -6.20
N THR A 256 -7.39 -13.16 -6.34
CA THR A 256 -7.13 -14.20 -7.34
C THR A 256 -8.17 -15.33 -7.28
N ALA A 257 -8.45 -15.84 -6.09
CA ALA A 257 -9.38 -16.97 -5.89
C ALA A 257 -10.84 -16.54 -6.04
N GLU A 258 -11.17 -15.25 -5.79
CA GLU A 258 -12.55 -14.73 -5.94
C GLU A 258 -12.88 -14.36 -7.39
N THR A 259 -11.88 -14.09 -8.22
CA THR A 259 -12.10 -13.71 -9.63
C THR A 259 -13.01 -14.69 -10.40
N PRO A 260 -12.87 -16.02 -10.25
CA PRO A 260 -13.77 -17.00 -10.90
C PRO A 260 -15.22 -16.99 -10.41
N HIS A 261 -15.54 -16.40 -9.26
CA HIS A 261 -16.86 -16.43 -8.63
C HIS A 261 -17.80 -15.29 -9.08
N GLY A 262 -17.61 -14.79 -10.29
CA GLY A 262 -18.45 -13.75 -10.90
C GLY A 262 -17.65 -12.77 -11.74
N PRO A 263 -16.63 -12.07 -11.20
CA PRO A 263 -15.86 -11.08 -11.92
C PRO A 263 -15.31 -11.51 -13.28
N ILE A 264 -14.96 -12.79 -13.43
CA ILE A 264 -14.43 -13.37 -14.67
C ILE A 264 -15.39 -13.26 -15.86
N THR A 265 -16.69 -13.08 -15.62
CA THR A 265 -17.68 -12.89 -16.69
C THR A 265 -17.49 -11.57 -17.43
N LEU A 266 -16.94 -10.55 -16.76
CA LEU A 266 -16.60 -9.27 -17.35
C LEU A 266 -15.33 -9.33 -18.22
N LEU A 267 -14.58 -10.43 -18.14
CA LEU A 267 -13.37 -10.70 -18.90
C LEU A 267 -13.65 -11.64 -20.09
N SER A 268 -14.77 -11.43 -20.76
CA SER A 268 -15.21 -12.25 -21.89
C SER A 268 -14.88 -11.66 -23.27
N ASP A 269 -14.70 -10.33 -23.34
CA ASP A 269 -14.25 -9.66 -24.57
C ASP A 269 -12.86 -9.03 -24.36
N PRO A 270 -11.84 -9.50 -25.13
CA PRO A 270 -10.48 -9.01 -24.99
C PRO A 270 -10.31 -7.53 -25.38
N ARG A 271 -11.27 -6.93 -26.08
CA ARG A 271 -11.22 -5.51 -26.48
C ARG A 271 -11.60 -4.55 -25.36
N ASP A 272 -12.35 -5.02 -24.37
CA ASP A 272 -12.96 -4.18 -23.35
C ASP A 272 -12.23 -4.23 -22.00
N ALA A 273 -11.32 -5.19 -21.81
CA ALA A 273 -10.69 -5.43 -20.53
C ALA A 273 -9.17 -5.51 -20.62
N PHE A 274 -8.51 -4.90 -19.65
CA PHE A 274 -7.08 -5.03 -19.41
C PHE A 274 -6.86 -5.54 -17.97
N VAL A 275 -5.98 -6.51 -17.80
CA VAL A 275 -5.73 -7.10 -16.48
C VAL A 275 -4.31 -6.80 -16.03
N ILE A 276 -4.18 -6.26 -14.82
CA ILE A 276 -2.91 -6.15 -14.10
C ILE A 276 -2.87 -7.25 -13.05
N CYS A 277 -1.93 -8.18 -13.15
CA CYS A 277 -1.71 -9.24 -12.18
C CYS A 277 -0.53 -8.91 -11.28
N MET A 278 -0.79 -8.79 -9.97
CA MET A 278 0.25 -8.77 -8.95
C MET A 278 0.63 -10.20 -8.65
N ILE A 279 1.81 -10.62 -9.08
CA ILE A 279 2.24 -12.01 -9.00
C ILE A 279 3.06 -12.18 -7.73
N PRO A 280 2.56 -12.93 -6.73
CA PRO A 280 3.29 -13.16 -5.49
C PRO A 280 4.57 -13.94 -5.76
N ARG A 281 5.54 -13.82 -4.87
CA ARG A 281 6.78 -14.58 -4.94
C ARG A 281 6.51 -16.09 -5.00
N LEU A 282 7.41 -16.83 -5.66
CA LEU A 282 7.33 -18.29 -5.77
C LEU A 282 7.24 -18.98 -4.39
N GLU A 283 7.91 -18.42 -3.38
CA GLU A 283 7.86 -18.92 -2.00
C GLU A 283 6.45 -18.89 -1.40
N ALA A 284 5.56 -18.06 -1.92
CA ALA A 284 4.14 -18.00 -1.53
C ALA A 284 3.31 -19.19 -2.06
N LYS A 285 3.93 -20.21 -2.65
CA LYS A 285 3.41 -21.50 -3.09
C LYS A 285 1.97 -21.48 -3.62
N SER A 286 0.97 -21.64 -2.74
CA SER A 286 -0.45 -21.74 -3.14
C SER A 286 -0.94 -20.48 -3.88
N ARG A 287 -0.59 -19.28 -3.39
CA ARG A 287 -0.97 -18.02 -4.04
C ARG A 287 -0.34 -17.89 -5.43
N TYR A 288 0.93 -18.30 -5.57
CA TYR A 288 1.62 -18.34 -6.85
C TYR A 288 0.96 -19.31 -7.83
N GLN A 289 0.62 -20.52 -7.39
CA GLN A 289 -0.07 -21.50 -8.23
C GLN A 289 -1.45 -21.04 -8.67
N ASP A 290 -2.19 -20.38 -7.80
CA ASP A 290 -3.55 -19.93 -8.10
C ASP A 290 -3.54 -18.78 -9.12
N ILE A 291 -2.60 -17.83 -9.03
CA ILE A 291 -2.47 -16.76 -10.03
C ILE A 291 -2.05 -17.32 -11.39
N GLN A 292 -1.15 -18.32 -11.44
CA GLN A 292 -0.77 -18.98 -12.69
C GLN A 292 -1.94 -19.67 -13.38
N LYS A 293 -2.78 -20.40 -12.63
CA LYS A 293 -4.01 -21.02 -13.16
C LYS A 293 -4.96 -19.96 -13.73
N LEU A 294 -5.09 -18.83 -13.05
CA LEU A 294 -5.95 -17.74 -13.51
C LEU A 294 -5.38 -17.09 -14.78
N ILE A 295 -4.08 -16.80 -14.83
CA ILE A 295 -3.39 -16.25 -16.02
C ILE A 295 -3.65 -17.13 -17.24
N LYS A 296 -3.48 -18.44 -17.11
CA LYS A 296 -3.76 -19.38 -18.18
C LYS A 296 -5.20 -19.28 -18.70
N ARG A 297 -6.19 -19.23 -17.77
CA ARG A 297 -7.62 -19.08 -18.15
C ARG A 297 -7.91 -17.75 -18.85
N LEU A 298 -7.23 -16.67 -18.48
CA LEU A 298 -7.39 -15.36 -19.12
C LEU A 298 -6.72 -15.32 -20.48
N GLN A 299 -5.55 -15.94 -20.61
CA GLN A 299 -4.83 -16.08 -21.87
C GLN A 299 -5.65 -16.84 -22.91
N GLU A 300 -6.30 -17.96 -22.51
CA GLU A 300 -7.20 -18.75 -23.38
C GLU A 300 -8.38 -17.92 -23.93
N ARG A 301 -8.72 -16.81 -23.28
CA ARG A 301 -9.76 -15.86 -23.70
C ARG A 301 -9.22 -14.67 -24.48
N GLY A 302 -7.91 -14.62 -24.72
CA GLY A 302 -7.26 -13.52 -25.44
C GLY A 302 -7.15 -12.22 -24.64
N ILE A 303 -7.36 -12.24 -23.31
CA ILE A 303 -7.26 -11.07 -22.44
C ILE A 303 -5.81 -10.59 -22.37
N THR A 304 -5.61 -9.28 -22.51
CA THR A 304 -4.27 -8.67 -22.35
C THR A 304 -3.91 -8.58 -20.86
N ILE A 305 -2.78 -9.15 -20.48
CA ILE A 305 -2.30 -9.27 -19.11
C ILE A 305 -0.96 -8.55 -18.95
N LEU A 306 -0.90 -7.60 -18.03
CA LEU A 306 0.33 -7.03 -17.50
C LEU A 306 0.66 -7.72 -16.17
N GLY A 307 1.77 -8.44 -16.12
CA GLY A 307 2.28 -9.04 -14.88
C GLY A 307 3.27 -8.12 -14.17
N ILE A 308 3.09 -7.92 -12.86
CA ILE A 308 4.13 -7.39 -11.97
C ILE A 308 4.70 -8.61 -11.23
N LYS A 309 5.93 -8.98 -11.54
CA LYS A 309 6.53 -10.24 -11.07
C LYS A 309 7.95 -10.04 -10.54
N SER A 310 8.44 -10.99 -9.75
CA SER A 310 9.86 -11.01 -9.39
C SER A 310 10.73 -11.31 -10.63
N SER A 311 11.91 -10.72 -10.67
CA SER A 311 12.92 -10.97 -11.72
C SER A 311 13.42 -12.43 -11.76
N GLU A 312 13.24 -13.18 -10.66
CA GLU A 312 13.64 -14.60 -10.58
C GLU A 312 12.53 -15.57 -11.00
N ASP A 313 11.28 -15.08 -11.09
CA ASP A 313 10.14 -15.95 -11.36
C ASP A 313 9.85 -15.98 -12.86
N ASP A 314 9.84 -17.17 -13.45
CA ASP A 314 9.39 -17.36 -14.82
C ASP A 314 7.88 -17.62 -14.81
N VAL A 315 7.13 -16.72 -15.46
CA VAL A 315 5.67 -16.74 -15.49
C VAL A 315 5.19 -16.72 -16.92
N GLU A 316 4.64 -17.83 -17.35
CA GLU A 316 4.09 -17.97 -18.71
C GLU A 316 2.75 -17.23 -18.86
N GLY A 317 2.40 -16.86 -20.09
CA GLY A 317 1.08 -16.33 -20.45
C GLY A 317 0.90 -14.82 -20.23
N LEU A 318 1.97 -14.08 -19.90
CA LEU A 318 1.94 -12.63 -19.81
C LEU A 318 2.18 -11.98 -21.18
N ASN A 319 1.34 -11.00 -21.53
CA ASN A 319 1.54 -10.19 -22.74
C ASN A 319 2.59 -9.11 -22.51
N LEU A 320 2.58 -8.55 -21.30
CA LEU A 320 3.47 -7.50 -20.82
C LEU A 320 3.90 -7.85 -19.41
N PHE A 321 5.08 -7.44 -19.01
CA PHE A 321 5.50 -7.60 -17.61
C PHE A 321 6.46 -6.49 -17.16
N ILE A 322 6.50 -6.29 -15.85
CA ILE A 322 7.49 -5.46 -15.16
C ILE A 322 8.14 -6.33 -14.08
N GLU A 323 9.45 -6.36 -14.08
CA GLU A 323 10.22 -7.14 -13.13
C GLU A 323 10.58 -6.33 -11.90
N ILE A 324 10.21 -6.89 -10.74
CA ILE A 324 10.58 -6.38 -9.42
C ILE A 324 11.86 -7.09 -8.97
N PRO A 325 12.87 -6.38 -8.47
CA PRO A 325 14.08 -7.01 -7.98
C PRO A 325 13.77 -7.97 -6.83
N LYS A 326 14.64 -8.99 -6.68
CA LYS A 326 14.51 -9.95 -5.58
C LYS A 326 14.50 -9.24 -4.24
N CYS A 327 13.52 -9.57 -3.42
CA CYS A 327 13.44 -9.15 -2.02
C CYS A 327 12.67 -10.20 -1.22
N ARG A 328 12.75 -10.12 0.11
CA ARG A 328 11.91 -10.95 0.99
C ARG A 328 10.43 -10.60 0.78
N GLU A 329 9.54 -11.58 0.91
CA GLU A 329 8.09 -11.41 0.64
C GLU A 329 7.46 -10.23 1.42
N ILE A 330 7.87 -10.01 2.66
CA ILE A 330 7.37 -8.88 3.46
C ILE A 330 7.63 -7.51 2.80
N PHE A 331 8.70 -7.37 2.03
CA PHE A 331 9.06 -6.12 1.36
C PHE A 331 8.52 -6.01 -0.06
N TYR A 332 7.97 -7.11 -0.60
CA TYR A 332 7.45 -7.12 -1.96
C TYR A 332 6.36 -6.06 -2.19
N PRO A 333 5.39 -5.83 -1.27
CA PRO A 333 4.41 -4.76 -1.40
C PRO A 333 5.02 -3.35 -1.51
N LEU A 334 6.22 -3.11 -0.93
CA LEU A 334 6.92 -1.82 -1.02
C LEU A 334 7.50 -1.57 -2.41
N LEU A 335 7.89 -2.62 -3.13
CA LEU A 335 8.50 -2.47 -4.45
C LEU A 335 7.48 -2.59 -5.58
N SER A 336 6.54 -3.53 -5.47
CA SER A 336 5.63 -3.90 -6.55
C SER A 336 4.64 -2.81 -6.94
N ILE A 337 4.31 -1.89 -6.03
CA ILE A 337 3.40 -0.77 -6.30
C ILE A 337 4.05 0.37 -7.12
N ILE A 338 5.37 0.57 -6.98
CA ILE A 338 6.09 1.72 -7.55
C ILE A 338 5.95 1.82 -9.08
N PRO A 339 6.19 0.75 -9.85
CA PRO A 339 6.04 0.83 -11.30
C PRO A 339 4.62 1.20 -11.72
N VAL A 340 3.60 0.82 -10.93
CA VAL A 340 2.23 1.18 -11.27
C VAL A 340 1.92 2.64 -10.94
N GLN A 341 2.51 3.21 -9.90
CA GLN A 341 2.42 4.66 -9.66
C GLN A 341 3.00 5.46 -10.83
N LEU A 342 4.15 5.03 -11.37
CA LEU A 342 4.72 5.64 -12.59
C LEU A 342 3.83 5.42 -13.81
N LEU A 343 3.24 4.22 -13.97
CA LEU A 343 2.33 3.89 -15.06
C LEU A 343 1.12 4.82 -15.09
N VAL A 344 0.51 5.09 -13.94
CA VAL A 344 -0.61 6.02 -13.82
C VAL A 344 -0.24 7.43 -14.30
N VAL A 345 0.95 7.92 -13.95
CA VAL A 345 1.45 9.22 -14.41
C VAL A 345 1.62 9.25 -15.94
N GLU A 346 2.25 8.23 -16.52
CA GLU A 346 2.47 8.17 -17.97
C GLU A 346 1.16 8.03 -18.75
N ILE A 347 0.20 7.23 -18.26
CA ILE A 347 -1.13 7.15 -18.86
C ILE A 347 -1.83 8.52 -18.79
N ALA A 348 -1.77 9.22 -17.67
CA ALA A 348 -2.36 10.54 -17.52
C ALA A 348 -1.78 11.54 -18.53
N ILE A 349 -0.46 11.52 -18.73
CA ILE A 349 0.23 12.36 -19.72
C ILE A 349 -0.27 12.05 -21.13
N ILE A 350 -0.34 10.76 -21.52
CA ILE A 350 -0.80 10.31 -22.84
C ILE A 350 -2.27 10.74 -23.10
N GLN A 351 -3.08 10.71 -22.04
CA GLN A 351 -4.50 11.10 -22.11
C GLN A 351 -4.73 12.61 -21.92
N ASN A 352 -3.66 13.39 -21.74
CA ASN A 352 -3.73 14.82 -21.45
C ASN A 352 -4.54 15.15 -20.17
N ILE A 353 -4.36 14.33 -19.13
CA ILE A 353 -4.98 14.49 -17.80
C ILE A 353 -3.95 15.04 -16.82
N ASN A 354 -4.34 16.02 -16.00
CA ASN A 354 -3.50 16.48 -14.89
C ASN A 354 -3.72 15.61 -13.66
N CYS A 355 -2.86 14.62 -13.43
CA CYS A 355 -2.93 13.75 -12.27
C CYS A 355 -2.40 14.41 -10.98
N ASP A 356 -1.65 15.51 -11.05
CA ASP A 356 -1.23 16.27 -9.86
C ASP A 356 -2.44 16.90 -9.15
N LYS A 357 -3.48 17.25 -9.91
CA LYS A 357 -4.72 17.85 -9.40
C LYS A 357 -5.92 17.26 -10.12
N PRO A 358 -6.34 16.03 -9.78
CA PRO A 358 -7.53 15.40 -10.35
C PRO A 358 -8.78 16.27 -10.13
N LYS A 359 -9.69 16.29 -11.10
CA LYS A 359 -10.97 16.99 -10.95
C LYS A 359 -11.82 16.33 -9.86
N ASN A 360 -12.53 17.16 -9.09
CA ASN A 360 -13.44 16.74 -8.03
C ASN A 360 -12.79 15.98 -6.87
N LEU A 361 -11.47 16.04 -6.74
CA LEU A 361 -10.75 15.43 -5.63
C LEU A 361 -9.92 16.49 -4.89
N SER A 362 -9.90 16.40 -3.57
CA SER A 362 -9.08 17.23 -2.69
C SER A 362 -8.20 16.37 -1.79
N LYS A 363 -7.08 16.93 -1.31
CA LYS A 363 -6.14 16.20 -0.42
C LYS A 363 -6.80 15.79 0.90
N ILE A 364 -7.74 16.60 1.39
CA ILE A 364 -8.56 16.30 2.56
C ILE A 364 -10.01 16.26 2.08
N SER A 365 -10.61 15.07 2.13
CA SER A 365 -12.03 14.91 1.82
C SER A 365 -12.87 15.44 2.99
N LYS A 366 -13.78 16.35 2.68
CA LYS A 366 -14.87 16.76 3.58
C LYS A 366 -16.15 16.18 2.99
N LEU A 367 -16.90 15.45 3.81
CA LEU A 367 -18.26 15.02 3.50
C LEU A 367 -19.20 16.21 3.53
#